data_3de64cc0a3434a0593cf6d739efc9b77
#
_entry.id   3de64cc0a3434a0593cf6d739efc9b77
#
_cell.length_a   1.000
_cell.length_b   1.000
_cell.length_c   1.000
_cell.angle_alpha   90.00
_cell.angle_beta   90.00
_cell.angle_gamma   90.00
#
_symmetry.space_group_name_H-M   'P 1'
#
loop_
_entity.id
_entity.type
_entity.pdbx_description
1 polymer ?
#
loop_
_entity_poly.entity_id
_entity_poly.type
_entity_poly.pdbx_seq_one_letter_code
_entity_poly.pdbx_strand_id
1 'polypeptide(L)'
;MNISKKILSENKTVLDTIPSDLSAFYKSKFIFNDFVKKLVYTSDPRATAEYVQFPKQTLELKGGDCDDLSVVYSSLLESVGVQTALVDYKGDGEIRHVNVLVNTGLEPARAKLITNNDSKYFIRKNELDKDEVWIPIETTSLTNFDEAWNIGVEKFNREAIENLGLAKNKVEIIDVY
;
A
#
# COMPACT_ATOMS: atom_id res chain seq x y z
N MET A 1 0.13 -17.54 -15.09
CA MET A 1 1.21 -17.34 -14.08
C MET A 1 0.84 -16.07 -13.33
N ASN A 2 0.85 -16.09 -12.00
CA ASN A 2 0.53 -14.91 -11.18
C ASN A 2 1.57 -13.80 -11.45
N ILE A 3 1.11 -12.57 -11.73
CA ILE A 3 1.95 -11.40 -12.08
C ILE A 3 3.00 -11.15 -10.99
N SER A 4 2.60 -11.17 -9.73
CA SER A 4 3.51 -10.97 -8.60
C SER A 4 4.63 -12.01 -8.58
N LYS A 5 4.30 -13.29 -8.79
CA LYS A 5 5.31 -14.37 -8.84
C LYS A 5 6.31 -14.16 -9.99
N LYS A 6 5.85 -13.63 -11.13
CA LYS A 6 6.73 -13.30 -12.25
C LYS A 6 7.71 -12.20 -11.87
N ILE A 7 7.20 -11.06 -11.32
CA ILE A 7 8.03 -9.94 -10.87
C ILE A 7 9.08 -10.40 -9.86
N LEU A 8 8.67 -11.21 -8.87
CA LEU A 8 9.58 -11.71 -7.85
C LEU A 8 10.63 -12.69 -8.42
N SER A 9 10.25 -13.49 -9.43
CA SER A 9 11.22 -14.39 -10.11
C SER A 9 12.27 -13.62 -10.90
N GLU A 10 11.89 -12.51 -11.52
CA GLU A 10 12.82 -11.61 -12.23
C GLU A 10 13.81 -10.90 -11.27
N ASN A 11 13.43 -10.74 -10.01
CA ASN A 11 14.25 -10.14 -8.95
C ASN A 11 14.83 -11.18 -7.98
N LYS A 12 14.77 -12.47 -8.31
CA LYS A 12 15.15 -13.57 -7.42
C LYS A 12 16.57 -13.46 -6.89
N THR A 13 17.53 -13.13 -7.74
CA THR A 13 18.94 -13.01 -7.34
C THR A 13 19.14 -12.02 -6.22
N VAL A 14 18.43 -10.89 -6.24
CA VAL A 14 18.47 -9.88 -5.18
C VAL A 14 17.71 -10.39 -3.95
N LEU A 15 16.50 -10.92 -4.13
CA LEU A 15 15.67 -11.44 -3.03
C LEU A 15 16.36 -12.55 -2.25
N ASP A 16 17.12 -13.42 -2.89
CA ASP A 16 17.86 -14.52 -2.24
C ASP A 16 19.00 -13.99 -1.33
N THR A 17 19.44 -12.75 -1.48
CA THR A 17 20.45 -12.11 -0.62
C THR A 17 19.85 -11.34 0.56
N ILE A 18 18.53 -11.12 0.55
CA ILE A 18 17.83 -10.33 1.55
C ILE A 18 17.48 -11.21 2.77
N PRO A 19 17.75 -10.76 4.00
CA PRO A 19 17.28 -11.45 5.21
C PRO A 19 15.77 -11.72 5.16
N SER A 20 15.35 -12.89 5.63
CA SER A 20 13.96 -13.35 5.53
C SER A 20 12.93 -12.40 6.16
N ASP A 21 13.31 -11.71 7.22
CA ASP A 21 12.48 -10.73 7.92
C ASP A 21 12.27 -9.42 7.16
N LEU A 22 13.12 -9.12 6.17
CA LEU A 22 12.93 -8.00 5.24
C LEU A 22 12.17 -8.41 3.97
N SER A 23 11.80 -9.67 3.84
CA SER A 23 11.19 -10.21 2.62
C SER A 23 9.91 -9.47 2.23
N ALA A 24 9.01 -9.18 3.16
CA ALA A 24 7.75 -8.49 2.87
C ALA A 24 7.99 -7.06 2.37
N PHE A 25 8.90 -6.32 3.01
CA PHE A 25 9.28 -4.96 2.59
C PHE A 25 9.84 -4.93 1.17
N TYR A 26 10.77 -5.83 0.84
CA TYR A 26 11.37 -5.84 -0.50
C TYR A 26 10.43 -6.40 -1.58
N LYS A 27 9.57 -7.37 -1.25
CA LYS A 27 8.51 -7.80 -2.17
C LYS A 27 7.59 -6.64 -2.53
N SER A 28 7.14 -5.84 -1.53
CA SER A 28 6.30 -4.68 -1.79
C SER A 28 7.01 -3.64 -2.65
N LYS A 29 8.28 -3.37 -2.39
CA LYS A 29 9.10 -2.44 -3.19
C LYS A 29 9.25 -2.90 -4.65
N PHE A 30 9.56 -4.16 -4.90
CA PHE A 30 9.72 -4.68 -6.27
C PHE A 30 8.41 -4.72 -7.03
N ILE A 31 7.32 -5.16 -6.38
CA ILE A 31 5.99 -5.19 -6.99
C ILE A 31 5.52 -3.78 -7.32
N PHE A 32 5.70 -2.80 -6.41
CA PHE A 32 5.33 -1.42 -6.67
C PHE A 32 6.11 -0.83 -7.84
N ASN A 33 7.42 -0.98 -7.87
CA ASN A 33 8.26 -0.44 -8.94
C ASN A 33 7.99 -1.06 -10.33
N ASP A 34 7.44 -2.27 -10.39
CA ASP A 34 6.92 -2.85 -11.65
C ASP A 34 5.52 -2.33 -11.99
N PHE A 35 4.67 -2.19 -10.96
CA PHE A 35 3.31 -1.69 -11.05
C PHE A 35 3.25 -0.30 -11.67
N VAL A 36 4.03 0.66 -11.17
CA VAL A 36 4.05 2.06 -11.65
C VAL A 36 4.47 2.23 -13.10
N LYS A 37 5.19 1.25 -13.67
CA LYS A 37 5.61 1.27 -15.08
C LYS A 37 4.48 0.93 -16.06
N LYS A 38 3.40 0.36 -15.58
CA LYS A 38 2.37 -0.28 -16.40
C LYS A 38 1.02 0.39 -16.30
N LEU A 39 0.82 1.20 -15.26
CA LEU A 39 -0.47 1.81 -14.97
C LEU A 39 -0.38 3.33 -15.00
N VAL A 40 -1.51 3.96 -15.28
CA VAL A 40 -1.68 5.41 -15.24
C VAL A 40 -2.85 5.75 -14.32
N TYR A 41 -2.76 6.90 -13.67
CA TYR A 41 -3.88 7.43 -12.91
C TYR A 41 -4.94 7.97 -13.88
N THR A 42 -6.18 7.54 -13.71
CA THR A 42 -7.33 8.01 -14.48
C THR A 42 -8.48 8.22 -13.53
N SER A 43 -8.89 9.46 -13.32
CA SER A 43 -10.05 9.75 -12.47
C SER A 43 -11.35 9.29 -13.12
N ASP A 44 -12.26 8.78 -12.30
CA ASP A 44 -13.61 8.46 -12.73
C ASP A 44 -14.35 9.69 -13.27
N PRO A 45 -15.21 9.50 -14.28
CA PRO A 45 -16.07 10.59 -14.75
C PRO A 45 -17.02 11.03 -13.63
N ARG A 46 -17.01 12.32 -13.28
CA ARG A 46 -17.80 12.92 -12.17
C ARG A 46 -19.31 12.64 -12.18
N ALA A 47 -19.83 12.03 -13.22
CA ALA A 47 -21.26 11.77 -13.41
C ALA A 47 -21.66 10.28 -13.25
N THR A 48 -20.72 9.41 -12.93
CA THR A 48 -20.98 7.98 -12.75
C THR A 48 -21.03 7.62 -11.25
N ALA A 49 -21.81 6.57 -10.90
CA ALA A 49 -21.74 5.98 -9.57
C ALA A 49 -20.32 5.48 -9.33
N GLU A 50 -19.80 5.67 -8.12
CA GLU A 50 -18.50 5.09 -7.69
C GLU A 50 -18.49 3.59 -8.01
N TYR A 51 -17.50 3.14 -8.77
CA TYR A 51 -17.33 1.76 -9.17
C TYR A 51 -15.86 1.37 -9.01
N VAL A 52 -15.58 0.53 -8.05
CA VAL A 52 -14.24 -0.03 -7.86
C VAL A 52 -14.03 -1.16 -8.86
N GLN A 53 -13.00 -1.04 -9.69
CA GLN A 53 -12.64 -2.05 -10.67
C GLN A 53 -12.08 -3.31 -9.99
N PHE A 54 -12.39 -4.48 -10.55
CA PHE A 54 -11.65 -5.68 -10.15
C PHE A 54 -10.17 -5.56 -10.56
N PRO A 55 -9.22 -6.12 -9.78
CA PRO A 55 -7.78 -6.03 -10.09
C PRO A 55 -7.41 -6.41 -11.52
N LYS A 56 -8.11 -7.40 -12.09
CA LYS A 56 -7.92 -7.83 -13.46
C LYS A 56 -8.31 -6.73 -14.46
N GLN A 57 -9.40 -6.03 -14.20
CA GLN A 57 -9.88 -4.94 -15.07
C GLN A 57 -8.88 -3.76 -15.09
N THR A 58 -8.42 -3.31 -13.91
CA THR A 58 -7.42 -2.25 -13.79
C THR A 58 -6.12 -2.60 -14.54
N LEU A 59 -5.69 -3.85 -14.46
CA LEU A 59 -4.51 -4.33 -15.19
C LEU A 59 -4.73 -4.41 -16.71
N GLU A 60 -5.92 -4.78 -17.18
CA GLU A 60 -6.27 -4.84 -18.60
C GLU A 60 -6.45 -3.43 -19.20
N LEU A 61 -7.10 -2.52 -18.45
CA LEU A 61 -7.30 -1.11 -18.83
C LEU A 61 -6.02 -0.28 -18.69
N LYS A 62 -5.05 -0.78 -17.93
CA LYS A 62 -3.77 -0.12 -17.61
C LYS A 62 -3.95 1.22 -16.89
N GLY A 63 -4.97 1.34 -16.07
CA GLY A 63 -5.23 2.54 -15.29
C GLY A 63 -6.50 2.46 -14.47
N GLY A 64 -6.59 3.36 -13.52
CA GLY A 64 -7.72 3.52 -12.61
C GLY A 64 -7.49 4.71 -11.68
N ASP A 65 -8.43 4.97 -10.80
CA ASP A 65 -8.29 6.00 -9.78
C ASP A 65 -7.67 5.48 -8.47
N CYS A 66 -7.85 6.16 -7.34
CA CYS A 66 -7.13 5.85 -6.11
C CYS A 66 -7.55 4.50 -5.50
N ASP A 67 -8.82 4.13 -5.55
CA ASP A 67 -9.32 2.87 -5.01
C ASP A 67 -8.96 1.69 -5.93
N ASP A 68 -9.08 1.85 -7.25
CA ASP A 68 -8.67 0.86 -8.24
C ASP A 68 -7.18 0.50 -8.10
N LEU A 69 -6.31 1.52 -8.04
CA LEU A 69 -4.88 1.34 -7.90
C LEU A 69 -4.51 0.72 -6.54
N SER A 70 -5.22 1.10 -5.47
CA SER A 70 -5.01 0.53 -4.14
C SER A 70 -5.44 -0.93 -4.08
N VAL A 71 -6.60 -1.26 -4.63
CA VAL A 71 -7.10 -2.64 -4.66
C VAL A 71 -6.21 -3.55 -5.50
N VAL A 72 -5.73 -3.11 -6.67
CA VAL A 72 -4.83 -3.95 -7.48
C VAL A 72 -3.47 -4.14 -6.81
N TYR A 73 -2.88 -3.09 -6.23
CA TYR A 73 -1.60 -3.21 -5.53
C TYR A 73 -1.71 -4.13 -4.31
N SER A 74 -2.73 -3.94 -3.48
CA SER A 74 -3.04 -4.81 -2.35
C SER A 74 -3.20 -6.27 -2.79
N SER A 75 -4.02 -6.55 -3.81
CA SER A 75 -4.21 -7.90 -4.34
C SER A 75 -2.93 -8.56 -4.86
N LEU A 76 -2.02 -7.77 -5.46
CA LEU A 76 -0.72 -8.27 -5.89
C LEU A 76 0.15 -8.68 -4.70
N LEU A 77 0.13 -7.91 -3.60
CA LEU A 77 0.88 -8.18 -2.38
C LEU A 77 0.33 -9.40 -1.63
N GLU A 78 -0.99 -9.45 -1.42
CA GLU A 78 -1.66 -10.59 -0.76
C GLU A 78 -1.39 -11.91 -1.50
N SER A 79 -1.34 -11.88 -2.83
CA SER A 79 -1.05 -13.07 -3.67
C SER A 79 0.33 -13.70 -3.44
N VAL A 80 1.24 -13.00 -2.73
CA VAL A 80 2.61 -13.45 -2.39
C VAL A 80 2.87 -13.43 -0.88
N GLY A 81 1.79 -13.38 -0.08
CA GLY A 81 1.83 -13.47 1.38
C GLY A 81 2.35 -12.22 2.06
N VAL A 82 2.14 -11.05 1.47
CA VAL A 82 2.38 -9.76 2.12
C VAL A 82 1.03 -9.18 2.52
N GLN A 83 0.77 -9.11 3.81
CA GLN A 83 -0.49 -8.63 4.37
C GLN A 83 -0.66 -7.12 4.15
N THR A 84 -1.89 -6.71 3.83
CA THR A 84 -2.23 -5.32 3.55
C THR A 84 -3.52 -4.88 4.23
N ALA A 85 -3.71 -3.55 4.32
CA ALA A 85 -4.99 -2.94 4.65
C ALA A 85 -5.21 -1.71 3.76
N LEU A 86 -6.45 -1.42 3.42
CA LEU A 86 -6.83 -0.17 2.76
C LEU A 86 -7.03 0.93 3.80
N VAL A 87 -6.62 2.15 3.48
CA VAL A 87 -6.91 3.34 4.27
C VAL A 87 -7.88 4.21 3.49
N ASP A 88 -9.12 4.28 3.96
CA ASP A 88 -10.16 5.14 3.38
C ASP A 88 -10.18 6.48 4.11
N TYR A 89 -9.85 7.55 3.39
CA TYR A 89 -9.94 8.93 3.84
C TYR A 89 -11.27 9.51 3.38
N LYS A 90 -12.27 9.52 4.27
CA LYS A 90 -13.66 9.92 3.96
C LYS A 90 -13.81 11.39 3.59
N GLY A 91 -12.80 12.24 3.93
CA GLY A 91 -12.80 13.67 3.62
C GLY A 91 -13.95 14.47 4.28
N ASP A 92 -13.91 15.79 4.09
CA ASP A 92 -15.02 16.71 4.45
C ASP A 92 -15.75 17.17 3.16
N GLY A 93 -16.20 16.24 2.31
CA GLY A 93 -16.83 16.56 1.04
C GLY A 93 -16.80 15.41 0.03
N GLU A 94 -16.88 15.75 -1.27
CA GLU A 94 -17.01 14.78 -2.35
C GLU A 94 -15.70 14.04 -2.71
N ILE A 95 -14.54 14.49 -2.21
CA ILE A 95 -13.25 13.91 -2.57
C ILE A 95 -12.84 12.90 -1.49
N ARG A 96 -13.09 11.63 -1.78
CA ARG A 96 -12.56 10.48 -1.03
C ARG A 96 -11.19 10.11 -1.58
N HIS A 97 -10.40 9.46 -0.75
CA HIS A 97 -9.10 8.96 -1.17
C HIS A 97 -8.79 7.64 -0.48
N VAL A 98 -8.16 6.73 -1.20
CA VAL A 98 -7.74 5.44 -0.67
C VAL A 98 -6.25 5.25 -0.94
N ASN A 99 -5.51 4.77 0.06
CA ASN A 99 -4.17 4.25 -0.11
C ASN A 99 -3.98 2.92 0.64
N VAL A 100 -2.77 2.35 0.62
CA VAL A 100 -2.50 1.01 1.16
C VAL A 100 -1.57 1.10 2.35
N LEU A 101 -1.91 0.44 3.47
CA LEU A 101 -0.97 0.05 4.51
C LEU A 101 -0.39 -1.32 4.17
N VAL A 102 0.92 -1.43 4.20
CA VAL A 102 1.65 -2.68 3.96
C VAL A 102 2.27 -3.16 5.26
N ASN A 103 1.98 -4.40 5.65
CA ASN A 103 2.66 -5.05 6.75
C ASN A 103 4.06 -5.50 6.32
N THR A 104 5.08 -4.99 6.97
CA THR A 104 6.47 -5.38 6.68
C THR A 104 6.87 -6.71 7.35
N GLY A 105 6.07 -7.19 8.30
CA GLY A 105 6.38 -8.35 9.15
C GLY A 105 7.50 -8.10 10.16
N LEU A 106 8.00 -6.87 10.26
CA LEU A 106 9.06 -6.51 11.22
C LEU A 106 8.46 -6.23 12.59
N GLU A 107 9.13 -6.74 13.62
CA GLU A 107 8.90 -6.27 15.00
C GLU A 107 9.34 -4.81 15.14
N PRO A 108 8.71 -4.01 16.03
CA PRO A 108 9.04 -2.58 16.20
C PRO A 108 10.52 -2.30 16.47
N ALA A 109 11.19 -3.16 17.24
CA ALA A 109 12.62 -3.04 17.54
C ALA A 109 13.51 -3.14 16.29
N ARG A 110 13.00 -3.70 15.20
CA ARG A 110 13.71 -3.91 13.93
C ARG A 110 13.34 -2.91 12.83
N ALA A 111 12.48 -1.93 13.11
CA ALA A 111 12.09 -0.88 12.15
C ALA A 111 13.30 -0.14 11.53
N LYS A 112 14.38 -0.02 12.29
CA LYS A 112 15.65 0.60 11.83
C LYS A 112 16.29 -0.08 10.63
N LEU A 113 15.90 -1.31 10.28
CA LEU A 113 16.35 -2.00 9.09
C LEU A 113 15.78 -1.39 7.79
N ILE A 114 14.67 -0.67 7.88
CA ILE A 114 14.03 -0.03 6.73
C ILE A 114 14.06 1.50 6.80
N THR A 115 14.07 2.09 8.00
CA THR A 115 14.16 3.54 8.19
C THR A 115 14.63 3.92 9.59
N ASN A 116 15.41 5.01 9.71
CA ASN A 116 15.77 5.63 10.99
C ASN A 116 14.77 6.74 11.42
N ASN A 117 13.72 6.97 10.65
CA ASN A 117 12.69 7.97 10.94
C ASN A 117 11.43 7.30 11.45
N ASP A 118 11.17 7.44 12.75
CA ASP A 118 10.04 6.79 13.42
C ASP A 118 8.67 7.32 12.96
N SER A 119 8.61 8.47 12.28
CA SER A 119 7.38 8.97 11.69
C SER A 119 7.01 8.32 10.36
N LYS A 120 7.86 7.44 9.80
CA LYS A 120 7.66 6.79 8.51
C LYS A 120 6.93 5.45 8.57
N TYR A 121 6.58 4.99 9.76
CA TYR A 121 5.86 3.74 9.94
C TYR A 121 4.88 3.82 11.11
N PHE A 122 4.00 2.84 11.20
CA PHE A 122 3.04 2.66 12.28
C PHE A 122 3.22 1.29 12.90
N ILE A 123 2.92 1.20 14.19
CA ILE A 123 2.86 -0.07 14.90
C ILE A 123 1.39 -0.46 14.98
N ARG A 124 1.09 -1.65 14.48
CA ARG A 124 -0.24 -2.23 14.49
C ARG A 124 -0.15 -3.70 14.86
N LYS A 125 -1.11 -4.18 15.62
CA LYS A 125 -1.21 -5.59 15.97
C LYS A 125 -1.63 -6.42 14.76
N ASN A 126 -1.02 -7.58 14.61
CA ASN A 126 -1.44 -8.59 13.65
C ASN A 126 -2.54 -9.49 14.27
N GLU A 127 -3.01 -10.48 13.52
CA GLU A 127 -4.04 -11.44 13.97
C GLU A 127 -3.63 -12.27 15.20
N LEU A 128 -2.33 -12.36 15.49
CA LEU A 128 -1.78 -13.06 16.66
C LEU A 128 -1.51 -12.12 17.85
N ASP A 129 -2.09 -10.91 17.84
CA ASP A 129 -1.92 -9.86 18.85
C ASP A 129 -0.45 -9.40 19.04
N LYS A 130 0.39 -9.56 17.99
CA LYS A 130 1.78 -9.11 17.99
C LYS A 130 1.91 -7.78 17.27
N ASP A 131 2.70 -6.88 17.88
CA ASP A 131 3.02 -5.59 17.28
C ASP A 131 3.96 -5.76 16.09
N GLU A 132 3.56 -5.22 14.94
CA GLU A 132 4.32 -5.24 13.68
C GLU A 132 4.37 -3.85 13.04
N VAL A 133 5.41 -3.63 12.25
CA VAL A 133 5.67 -2.38 11.53
C VAL A 133 4.87 -2.36 10.23
N TRP A 134 4.00 -1.35 10.08
CA TRP A 134 3.20 -1.09 8.89
C TRP A 134 3.61 0.22 8.24
N ILE A 135 3.63 0.26 6.91
CA ILE A 135 4.02 1.45 6.13
C ILE A 135 2.90 1.87 5.18
N PRO A 136 2.55 3.16 5.12
CA PRO A 136 1.54 3.66 4.20
C PRO A 136 2.14 3.96 2.84
N ILE A 137 1.50 3.48 1.78
CA ILE A 137 1.93 3.63 0.39
C ILE A 137 0.86 4.37 -0.41
N GLU A 138 1.23 5.51 -1.01
CA GLU A 138 0.37 6.28 -1.90
C GLU A 138 0.40 5.68 -3.31
N THR A 139 -0.64 4.95 -3.67
CA THR A 139 -0.70 4.19 -4.92
C THR A 139 -0.89 5.06 -6.17
N THR A 140 -1.38 6.28 -6.01
CA THR A 140 -1.53 7.24 -7.12
C THR A 140 -0.23 7.94 -7.47
N SER A 141 0.79 7.86 -6.61
CA SER A 141 2.14 8.35 -6.89
C SER A 141 2.90 7.34 -7.75
N LEU A 142 2.64 7.36 -9.06
CA LEU A 142 3.19 6.41 -10.02
C LEU A 142 4.64 6.75 -10.44
N THR A 143 5.51 7.01 -9.47
CA THR A 143 6.93 7.32 -9.67
C THR A 143 7.82 6.14 -9.27
N ASN A 144 8.01 5.93 -7.97
CA ASN A 144 8.73 4.81 -7.38
C ASN A 144 8.25 4.56 -5.96
N PHE A 145 8.61 3.41 -5.40
CA PHE A 145 8.19 2.99 -4.07
C PHE A 145 8.61 3.99 -2.96
N ASP A 146 9.83 4.49 -2.99
CA ASP A 146 10.33 5.33 -1.91
C ASP A 146 9.59 6.68 -1.86
N GLU A 147 9.23 7.24 -3.02
CA GLU A 147 8.40 8.44 -3.15
C GLU A 147 6.95 8.17 -2.73
N ALA A 148 6.36 7.08 -3.20
CA ALA A 148 5.01 6.67 -2.81
C ALA A 148 4.91 6.43 -1.30
N TRP A 149 5.95 5.89 -0.67
CA TRP A 149 6.03 5.75 0.77
C TRP A 149 6.11 7.12 1.47
N ASN A 150 6.93 8.04 1.01
CA ASN A 150 7.03 9.39 1.59
C ASN A 150 5.67 10.11 1.55
N ILE A 151 5.01 10.12 0.39
CA ILE A 151 3.71 10.78 0.22
C ILE A 151 2.62 10.10 1.07
N GLY A 152 2.61 8.77 1.11
CA GLY A 152 1.69 8.00 1.94
C GLY A 152 1.85 8.32 3.44
N VAL A 153 3.09 8.43 3.91
CA VAL A 153 3.43 8.84 5.29
C VAL A 153 2.91 10.24 5.60
N GLU A 154 3.20 11.23 4.75
CA GLU A 154 2.76 12.61 4.96
C GLU A 154 1.24 12.70 5.07
N LYS A 155 0.53 12.03 4.16
CA LYS A 155 -0.94 12.00 4.16
C LYS A 155 -1.47 11.32 5.41
N PHE A 156 -0.97 10.13 5.74
CA PHE A 156 -1.45 9.37 6.90
C PHE A 156 -1.20 10.14 8.22
N ASN A 157 0.01 10.67 8.42
CA ASN A 157 0.32 11.46 9.61
C ASN A 157 -0.64 12.65 9.75
N ARG A 158 -0.81 13.44 8.68
CA ARG A 158 -1.67 14.61 8.70
C ARG A 158 -3.13 14.25 8.93
N GLU A 159 -3.69 13.34 8.12
CA GLU A 159 -5.14 13.08 8.12
C GLU A 159 -5.56 12.12 9.24
N ALA A 160 -4.81 11.04 9.45
CA ALA A 160 -5.20 9.97 10.37
C ALA A 160 -4.82 10.31 11.83
N ILE A 161 -3.63 10.91 12.04
CA ILE A 161 -3.05 11.13 13.37
C ILE A 161 -3.26 12.58 13.82
N GLU A 162 -2.65 13.58 13.15
CA GLU A 162 -2.65 14.98 13.58
C GLU A 162 -4.06 15.57 13.56
N ASN A 163 -4.85 15.34 12.53
CA ASN A 163 -6.24 15.75 12.41
C ASN A 163 -7.20 14.85 13.22
N LEU A 164 -6.68 13.81 13.90
CA LEU A 164 -7.45 12.83 14.65
C LEU A 164 -8.48 12.08 13.79
N GLY A 165 -8.16 11.83 12.50
CA GLY A 165 -9.09 11.23 11.55
C GLY A 165 -9.57 9.84 11.96
N LEU A 166 -8.68 9.01 12.50
CA LEU A 166 -9.03 7.69 13.04
C LEU A 166 -9.99 7.81 14.22
N ALA A 167 -9.71 8.71 15.18
CA ALA A 167 -10.56 8.92 16.36
C ALA A 167 -11.92 9.53 16.01
N LYS A 168 -12.00 10.31 14.93
CA LYS A 168 -13.23 10.99 14.46
C LYS A 168 -13.99 10.18 13.41
N ASN A 169 -13.57 8.96 13.09
CA ASN A 169 -14.11 8.13 12.00
C ASN A 169 -14.10 8.81 10.61
N LYS A 170 -13.17 9.73 10.39
CA LYS A 170 -12.90 10.36 9.09
C LYS A 170 -11.86 9.60 8.28
N VAL A 171 -11.08 8.77 8.93
CA VAL A 171 -10.15 7.80 8.34
C VAL A 171 -10.49 6.43 8.89
N GLU A 172 -10.59 5.45 8.01
CA GLU A 172 -10.87 4.06 8.35
C GLU A 172 -9.78 3.15 7.79
N ILE A 173 -9.37 2.15 8.58
CA ILE A 173 -8.44 1.12 8.14
C ILE A 173 -9.24 -0.17 7.95
N ILE A 174 -9.20 -0.71 6.74
CA ILE A 174 -9.96 -1.88 6.30
C ILE A 174 -8.97 -2.98 5.97
N ASP A 175 -8.97 -4.04 6.77
CA ASP A 175 -8.10 -5.20 6.51
C ASP A 175 -8.52 -5.94 5.24
N VAL A 176 -7.52 -6.37 4.46
CA VAL A 176 -7.71 -7.20 3.27
C VAL A 176 -7.36 -8.64 3.66
N TYR A 177 -8.32 -9.57 3.43
CA TYR A 177 -8.19 -11.01 3.72
C TYR A 177 -8.26 -11.85 2.45
#